data_c8398c85baeed6d7a1b760669872ee0a
#
_entry.id   c8398c85baeed6d7a1b760669872ee0a
#
_cell.length_a   1.000
_cell.length_b   1.000
_cell.length_c   1.000
_cell.angle_alpha   90.00
_cell.angle_beta   90.00
_cell.angle_gamma   90.00
#
_symmetry.space_group_name_H-M   'P 1'
#
loop_
_entity.id
_entity.type
_entity.pdbx_description
1 polymer ?
#
loop_
_entity_poly.entity_id
_entity_poly.type
_entity_poly.pdbx_seq_one_letter_code
_entity_poly.pdbx_strand_id
1 'polypeptide(L)'
;SAGFYYTGQMESDARDLRVKMEWFWKSHAAATAVVLGSSRVLFGINASFIHSESVLNMGFPSGDIHAISFLTLNYVLKHMPKLKFAVLEFSPDFMWDKEALFWSPVYKKSPGFKYDKTHDFWKDSIPKGFVELVEESYKPIAEQTQPYSYDEFLMPSNGWGRATVVHDTMKYELDDDDVDYNMALYKFVINSLVEKGVQVILVVPPQNPGYAKTGAFGIYAGRRSHAEELLKRAAKLNAVMMDENKMGKHDYTSSMAYNTDHLSREGAKQLSERLDSLFVDLQK
;
A
#
# COMPACT_ATOMS: atom_id res chain seq x y z
N SER A 1 28.64 -4.83 8.19
CA SER A 1 27.68 -5.56 7.32
C SER A 1 26.26 -5.02 7.37
N ALA A 2 25.81 -4.38 8.44
CA ALA A 2 24.50 -3.74 8.53
C ALA A 2 24.33 -2.54 7.55
N GLY A 3 25.40 -1.80 7.27
CA GLY A 3 25.37 -0.66 6.36
C GLY A 3 25.12 -1.01 4.89
N PHE A 4 25.55 -2.20 4.46
CA PHE A 4 25.34 -2.64 3.07
C PHE A 4 23.90 -3.10 2.79
N TYR A 5 23.24 -3.66 3.78
CA TYR A 5 21.84 -4.08 3.67
C TYR A 5 20.89 -2.87 3.60
N TYR A 6 21.21 -1.83 4.37
CA TYR A 6 20.44 -0.58 4.38
C TYR A 6 20.51 0.19 3.06
N THR A 7 21.68 0.23 2.44
CA THR A 7 21.85 0.97 1.17
C THR A 7 21.12 0.30 0.01
N GLY A 8 21.18 -1.01 -0.15
CA GLY A 8 20.51 -1.72 -1.25
C GLY A 8 18.98 -1.65 -1.16
N GLN A 9 18.41 -1.74 0.05
CA GLN A 9 16.97 -1.64 0.24
C GLN A 9 16.48 -0.20 -0.01
N MET A 10 17.19 0.80 0.51
CA MET A 10 16.86 2.22 0.26
C MET A 10 16.95 2.60 -1.21
N GLU A 11 17.88 2.03 -1.95
CA GLU A 11 18.03 2.24 -3.39
C GLU A 11 16.83 1.66 -4.15
N SER A 12 16.41 0.43 -3.83
CA SER A 12 15.23 -0.20 -4.42
C SER A 12 13.97 0.58 -4.12
N ASP A 13 13.76 0.97 -2.87
CA ASP A 13 12.57 1.71 -2.43
C ASP A 13 12.53 3.11 -3.05
N ALA A 14 13.67 3.78 -3.17
CA ALA A 14 13.75 5.09 -3.81
C ALA A 14 13.42 5.01 -5.31
N ARG A 15 13.84 3.93 -5.98
CA ARG A 15 13.51 3.68 -7.38
C ARG A 15 12.00 3.46 -7.55
N ASP A 16 11.41 2.59 -6.73
CA ASP A 16 9.98 2.29 -6.80
C ASP A 16 9.14 3.55 -6.54
N LEU A 17 9.51 4.32 -5.53
CA LEU A 17 8.85 5.60 -5.25
C LEU A 17 8.92 6.54 -6.44
N ARG A 18 10.07 6.62 -7.10
CA ARG A 18 10.23 7.47 -8.27
C ARG A 18 9.32 7.07 -9.42
N VAL A 19 9.25 5.78 -9.74
CA VAL A 19 8.33 5.25 -10.76
C VAL A 19 6.88 5.62 -10.43
N LYS A 20 6.49 5.45 -9.17
CA LYS A 20 5.14 5.81 -8.70
C LYS A 20 4.86 7.29 -8.85
N MET A 21 5.81 8.17 -8.51
CA MET A 21 5.63 9.61 -8.65
C MET A 21 5.59 10.05 -10.12
N GLU A 22 6.36 9.42 -10.99
CA GLU A 22 6.25 9.66 -12.44
C GLU A 22 4.88 9.26 -12.97
N TRP A 23 4.35 8.12 -12.57
CA TRP A 23 3.00 7.69 -12.91
C TRP A 23 1.96 8.66 -12.38
N PHE A 24 2.13 9.11 -11.15
CA PHE A 24 1.25 10.10 -10.55
C PHE A 24 1.16 11.34 -11.44
N TRP A 25 2.29 11.96 -11.75
CA TRP A 25 2.29 13.19 -12.55
C TRP A 25 1.83 13.02 -13.99
N LYS A 26 2.00 11.85 -14.57
CA LYS A 26 1.43 11.52 -15.89
C LYS A 26 -0.09 11.31 -15.87
N SER A 27 -0.62 10.81 -14.77
CA SER A 27 -1.98 10.26 -14.74
C SER A 27 -2.94 11.02 -13.82
N HIS A 28 -2.45 11.85 -12.89
CA HIS A 28 -3.25 12.48 -11.83
C HIS A 28 -4.47 13.26 -12.33
N ALA A 29 -4.36 13.93 -13.48
CA ALA A 29 -5.43 14.74 -14.03
C ALA A 29 -6.56 13.90 -14.68
N ALA A 30 -6.27 12.66 -15.06
CA ALA A 30 -7.20 11.78 -15.76
C ALA A 30 -7.71 10.63 -14.87
N ALA A 31 -6.94 10.21 -13.86
CA ALA A 31 -7.27 9.09 -13.02
C ALA A 31 -8.55 9.34 -12.20
N THR A 32 -9.39 8.32 -12.13
CA THR A 32 -10.67 8.34 -11.42
C THR A 32 -10.65 7.52 -10.16
N ALA A 33 -9.63 6.67 -9.97
CA ALA A 33 -9.39 5.92 -8.76
C ALA A 33 -7.91 5.90 -8.41
N VAL A 34 -7.60 5.90 -7.12
CA VAL A 34 -6.24 5.76 -6.58
C VAL A 34 -6.19 4.60 -5.59
N VAL A 35 -5.11 3.83 -5.63
CA VAL A 35 -4.83 2.78 -4.66
C VAL A 35 -3.63 3.19 -3.82
N LEU A 36 -3.75 3.11 -2.50
CA LEU A 36 -2.73 3.48 -1.53
C LEU A 36 -2.55 2.37 -0.49
N GLY A 37 -1.32 2.06 -0.16
CA GLY A 37 -0.97 1.04 0.82
C GLY A 37 0.42 0.47 0.62
N SER A 38 0.62 -0.74 1.09
CA SER A 38 1.91 -1.44 1.08
C SER A 38 2.15 -2.23 -0.22
N SER A 39 3.20 -3.05 -0.20
CA SER A 39 3.50 -4.02 -1.25
C SER A 39 2.34 -5.00 -1.52
N ARG A 40 1.48 -5.25 -0.56
CA ARG A 40 0.31 -6.13 -0.74
C ARG A 40 -0.66 -5.59 -1.79
N VAL A 41 -0.95 -4.30 -1.76
CA VAL A 41 -1.79 -3.66 -2.80
C VAL A 41 -0.99 -3.30 -4.03
N LEU A 42 0.31 -2.99 -3.89
CA LEU A 42 1.20 -2.77 -5.02
C LEU A 42 1.20 -3.96 -5.98
N PHE A 43 1.37 -5.17 -5.45
CA PHE A 43 1.39 -6.41 -6.24
C PHE A 43 0.02 -7.05 -6.39
N GLY A 44 -0.94 -6.74 -5.53
CA GLY A 44 -2.27 -7.37 -5.51
C GLY A 44 -3.33 -6.66 -6.33
N ILE A 45 -3.17 -5.38 -6.63
CA ILE A 45 -4.13 -4.61 -7.44
C ILE A 45 -3.41 -4.06 -8.67
N ASN A 46 -3.78 -4.59 -9.83
CA ASN A 46 -3.17 -4.21 -11.09
C ASN A 46 -4.18 -3.53 -12.01
N ALA A 47 -3.88 -2.29 -12.40
CA ALA A 47 -4.77 -1.47 -13.21
C ALA A 47 -5.09 -2.09 -14.58
N SER A 48 -4.24 -2.97 -15.12
CA SER A 48 -4.50 -3.65 -16.39
C SER A 48 -5.70 -4.60 -16.36
N PHE A 49 -6.15 -5.02 -15.16
CA PHE A 49 -7.32 -5.87 -14.96
C PHE A 49 -8.60 -5.10 -14.56
N ILE A 50 -8.53 -3.76 -14.49
CA ILE A 50 -9.66 -2.90 -14.11
C ILE A 50 -10.09 -2.09 -15.33
N HIS A 51 -11.38 -2.13 -15.66
CA HIS A 51 -11.91 -1.55 -16.88
C HIS A 51 -12.92 -0.43 -16.63
N SER A 52 -13.58 -0.41 -15.47
CA SER A 52 -14.60 0.59 -15.15
C SER A 52 -14.04 1.95 -14.76
N GLU A 53 -12.82 1.99 -14.25
CA GLU A 53 -12.16 3.20 -13.78
C GLU A 53 -10.73 3.30 -14.28
N SER A 54 -10.23 4.54 -14.40
CA SER A 54 -8.81 4.82 -14.63
C SER A 54 -8.07 4.79 -13.29
N VAL A 55 -7.40 3.68 -13.01
CA VAL A 55 -6.77 3.43 -11.71
C VAL A 55 -5.30 3.80 -11.73
N LEU A 56 -4.88 4.57 -10.73
CA LEU A 56 -3.50 4.85 -10.41
C LEU A 56 -3.11 4.11 -9.12
N ASN A 57 -2.27 3.08 -9.24
CA ASN A 57 -1.77 2.36 -8.08
C ASN A 57 -0.51 3.06 -7.51
N MET A 58 -0.68 3.68 -6.35
CA MET A 58 0.38 4.34 -5.57
C MET A 58 0.79 3.51 -4.35
N GLY A 59 0.51 2.21 -4.34
CA GLY A 59 1.05 1.28 -3.35
C GLY A 59 2.57 1.27 -3.38
N PHE A 60 3.18 1.11 -2.22
CA PHE A 60 4.62 1.23 -2.03
C PHE A 60 5.11 0.22 -1.00
N PRO A 61 6.28 -0.42 -1.17
CA PRO A 61 6.82 -1.34 -0.18
C PRO A 61 6.84 -0.73 1.23
N SER A 62 6.31 -1.45 2.21
CA SER A 62 6.13 -0.97 3.60
C SER A 62 5.25 0.28 3.76
N GLY A 63 4.45 0.63 2.77
CA GLY A 63 3.46 1.70 2.86
C GLY A 63 2.39 1.37 3.90
N ASP A 64 2.32 2.16 4.94
CA ASP A 64 1.36 2.07 6.05
C ASP A 64 0.39 3.26 6.04
N ILE A 65 -0.39 3.44 7.11
CA ILE A 65 -1.32 4.56 7.21
C ILE A 65 -0.59 5.92 7.18
N HIS A 66 0.66 6.00 7.62
CA HIS A 66 1.44 7.23 7.55
C HIS A 66 1.78 7.59 6.10
N ALA A 67 2.18 6.59 5.28
CA ALA A 67 2.38 6.77 3.84
C ALA A 67 1.07 7.14 3.13
N ILE A 68 -0.01 6.44 3.45
CA ILE A 68 -1.35 6.72 2.92
C ILE A 68 -1.76 8.17 3.25
N SER A 69 -1.61 8.57 4.51
CA SER A 69 -1.92 9.93 4.96
C SER A 69 -1.10 10.98 4.23
N PHE A 70 0.21 10.76 4.15
CA PHE A 70 1.12 11.68 3.50
C PHE A 70 0.79 11.88 2.02
N LEU A 71 0.61 10.80 1.26
CA LEU A 71 0.27 10.88 -0.16
C LEU A 71 -1.12 11.47 -0.39
N THR A 72 -2.09 11.13 0.47
CA THR A 72 -3.46 11.67 0.36
C THR A 72 -3.47 13.18 0.55
N LEU A 73 -2.87 13.67 1.62
CA LEU A 73 -2.94 15.08 2.00
C LEU A 73 -2.09 15.97 1.11
N ASN A 74 -0.96 15.49 0.64
CA ASN A 74 -0.02 16.31 -0.13
C ASN A 74 -0.19 16.19 -1.65
N TYR A 75 -0.69 15.07 -2.15
CA TYR A 75 -0.78 14.81 -3.59
C TYR A 75 -2.21 14.53 -4.07
N VAL A 76 -2.86 13.54 -3.51
CA VAL A 76 -4.17 13.07 -4.02
C VAL A 76 -5.23 14.16 -3.95
N LEU A 77 -5.44 14.74 -2.77
CA LEU A 77 -6.47 15.77 -2.55
C LEU A 77 -6.20 17.07 -3.33
N LYS A 78 -4.94 17.35 -3.64
CA LYS A 78 -4.55 18.59 -4.32
C LYS A 78 -4.56 18.49 -5.83
N HIS A 79 -4.28 17.30 -6.37
CA HIS A 79 -3.91 17.15 -7.77
C HIS A 79 -4.77 16.17 -8.57
N MET A 80 -5.74 15.47 -7.98
CA MET A 80 -6.60 14.51 -8.67
C MET A 80 -8.04 15.02 -8.81
N PRO A 81 -8.32 15.89 -9.79
CA PRO A 81 -9.62 16.59 -9.89
C PRO A 81 -10.76 15.67 -10.31
N LYS A 82 -10.48 14.53 -10.92
CA LYS A 82 -11.49 13.56 -11.40
C LYS A 82 -11.65 12.35 -10.48
N LEU A 83 -11.03 12.38 -9.32
CA LEU A 83 -11.04 11.25 -8.39
C LEU A 83 -12.46 10.98 -7.89
N LYS A 84 -12.92 9.74 -8.07
CA LYS A 84 -14.20 9.21 -7.56
C LYS A 84 -13.98 8.25 -6.41
N PHE A 85 -12.91 7.43 -6.49
CA PHE A 85 -12.63 6.36 -5.54
C PHE A 85 -11.21 6.44 -5.00
N ALA A 86 -11.06 6.21 -3.71
CA ALA A 86 -9.78 5.96 -3.05
C ALA A 86 -9.81 4.60 -2.38
N VAL A 87 -8.94 3.70 -2.81
CA VAL A 87 -8.78 2.36 -2.25
C VAL A 87 -7.59 2.39 -1.30
N LEU A 88 -7.86 2.27 -0.01
CA LEU A 88 -6.85 2.30 1.04
C LEU A 88 -6.68 0.91 1.62
N GLU A 89 -5.45 0.44 1.71
CA GLU A 89 -5.16 -0.79 2.41
C GLU A 89 -5.44 -0.64 3.91
N PHE A 90 -6.12 -1.62 4.48
CA PHE A 90 -6.29 -1.79 5.91
C PHE A 90 -5.70 -3.14 6.32
N SER A 91 -4.54 -3.11 6.97
CA SER A 91 -3.83 -4.31 7.40
C SER A 91 -3.70 -4.32 8.92
N PRO A 92 -4.57 -5.07 9.64
CA PRO A 92 -4.57 -5.12 11.10
C PRO A 92 -3.21 -5.47 11.72
N ASP A 93 -2.42 -6.28 11.05
CA ASP A 93 -1.08 -6.67 11.49
C ASP A 93 0.00 -5.59 11.31
N PHE A 94 -0.36 -4.42 10.80
CA PHE A 94 0.52 -3.24 10.68
C PHE A 94 0.13 -2.08 11.60
N MET A 95 -0.83 -2.26 12.48
CA MET A 95 -1.36 -1.17 13.32
C MET A 95 -0.55 -0.88 14.60
N TRP A 96 0.56 -1.56 14.80
CA TRP A 96 1.37 -1.54 16.03
C TRP A 96 2.37 -0.39 16.13
N ASP A 97 2.56 0.39 15.07
CA ASP A 97 3.54 1.46 15.06
C ASP A 97 2.89 2.81 14.74
N LYS A 98 3.05 3.79 15.62
CA LYS A 98 2.61 5.18 15.38
C LYS A 98 3.64 6.03 14.66
N GLU A 99 4.87 5.52 14.55
CA GLU A 99 5.92 6.18 13.80
C GLU A 99 6.21 5.42 12.52
N ALA A 100 6.22 6.10 11.41
CA ALA A 100 6.61 5.53 10.14
C ALA A 100 8.11 5.24 10.13
N LEU A 101 8.52 4.11 10.69
CA LEU A 101 9.92 3.75 10.89
C LEU A 101 10.68 3.59 9.57
N PHE A 102 10.02 3.08 8.56
CA PHE A 102 10.69 2.69 7.33
C PHE A 102 10.51 3.70 6.19
N TRP A 103 9.29 4.01 5.84
CA TRP A 103 9.02 4.86 4.69
C TRP A 103 9.29 6.35 4.96
N SER A 104 9.18 6.81 6.21
CA SER A 104 9.32 8.23 6.53
C SER A 104 10.67 8.82 6.12
N PRO A 105 11.82 8.15 6.36
CA PRO A 105 13.10 8.61 5.82
C PRO A 105 13.14 8.61 4.29
N VAL A 106 12.55 7.60 3.65
CA VAL A 106 12.53 7.49 2.19
C VAL A 106 11.67 8.60 1.59
N TYR A 107 10.44 8.76 2.05
CA TYR A 107 9.51 9.76 1.53
C TYR A 107 9.89 11.19 1.88
N LYS A 108 10.28 11.46 3.13
CA LYS A 108 10.63 12.81 3.59
C LYS A 108 12.00 13.28 3.14
N LYS A 109 12.88 12.35 2.79
CA LYS A 109 14.29 12.66 2.47
C LYS A 109 14.67 12.24 1.06
N SER A 110 13.74 11.64 0.31
CA SER A 110 14.02 11.20 -1.04
C SER A 110 14.03 12.38 -2.00
N PRO A 111 15.13 12.63 -2.71
CA PRO A 111 15.19 13.62 -3.77
C PRO A 111 14.37 13.21 -5.00
N GLY A 112 13.80 12.02 -5.00
CA GLY A 112 12.84 11.57 -5.98
C GLY A 112 11.72 12.56 -6.22
N PHE A 113 11.39 13.35 -5.23
CA PHE A 113 10.41 14.42 -5.29
C PHE A 113 10.89 15.71 -5.96
N LYS A 114 12.14 15.81 -6.37
CA LYS A 114 12.64 16.92 -7.17
C LYS A 114 11.90 17.11 -8.49
N TYR A 115 11.26 16.07 -9.01
CA TYR A 115 10.50 16.21 -10.26
C TYR A 115 9.14 16.86 -10.04
N ASP A 116 8.75 17.01 -8.83
CA ASP A 116 7.67 17.90 -8.49
C ASP A 116 8.23 19.31 -8.24
N LYS A 117 8.32 20.08 -9.32
CA LYS A 117 8.83 21.45 -9.29
C LYS A 117 8.02 22.40 -8.40
N THR A 118 6.87 21.95 -7.92
CA THR A 118 5.93 22.78 -7.15
C THR A 118 6.01 22.56 -5.63
N HIS A 119 6.73 21.53 -5.16
CA HIS A 119 6.78 21.17 -3.74
C HIS A 119 8.16 21.33 -3.13
N ASP A 120 8.27 22.26 -2.20
CA ASP A 120 9.51 22.59 -1.51
C ASP A 120 9.75 21.83 -0.20
N PHE A 121 8.76 21.05 0.27
CA PHE A 121 8.82 20.42 1.60
C PHE A 121 9.87 19.30 1.75
N TRP A 122 10.57 18.95 0.69
CA TRP A 122 11.68 18.00 0.69
C TRP A 122 13.05 18.63 0.91
N LYS A 123 13.14 19.97 0.91
CA LYS A 123 14.41 20.69 0.96
C LYS A 123 15.09 20.59 2.32
N ASP A 124 14.34 20.32 3.38
CA ASP A 124 14.87 20.30 4.73
C ASP A 124 15.38 18.90 5.11
N SER A 125 16.66 18.80 5.40
CA SER A 125 17.32 17.65 6.02
C SER A 125 17.49 16.37 5.17
N ILE A 126 17.78 16.49 3.87
CA ILE A 126 18.19 15.33 3.05
C ILE A 126 19.59 14.85 3.49
N PRO A 127 19.78 13.57 3.82
CA PRO A 127 21.11 13.05 4.15
C PRO A 127 22.09 13.24 3.01
N LYS A 128 23.34 13.61 3.35
CA LYS A 128 24.42 13.72 2.37
C LYS A 128 24.60 12.38 1.65
N GLY A 129 24.68 12.39 0.34
CA GLY A 129 24.82 11.19 -0.51
C GLY A 129 23.49 10.54 -0.92
N PHE A 130 22.37 10.93 -0.31
CA PHE A 130 21.08 10.36 -0.68
C PHE A 130 20.52 10.90 -2.00
N VAL A 131 20.86 12.16 -2.32
CA VAL A 131 20.53 12.80 -3.60
C VAL A 131 21.20 12.07 -4.76
N GLU A 132 22.49 11.79 -4.62
CA GLU A 132 23.29 11.08 -5.60
C GLU A 132 22.77 9.66 -5.80
N LEU A 133 22.43 8.96 -4.73
CA LEU A 133 21.88 7.61 -4.77
C LEU A 133 20.60 7.54 -5.60
N VAL A 134 19.67 8.47 -5.39
CA VAL A 134 18.41 8.50 -6.14
C VAL A 134 18.63 8.96 -7.58
N GLU A 135 19.53 9.90 -7.81
CA GLU A 135 19.87 10.33 -9.16
C GLU A 135 20.53 9.21 -9.96
N GLU A 136 21.35 8.38 -9.32
CA GLU A 136 21.95 7.19 -9.94
C GLU A 136 20.90 6.11 -10.22
N SER A 137 19.99 5.85 -9.30
CA SER A 137 18.90 4.89 -9.52
C SER A 137 17.92 5.31 -10.61
N TYR A 138 17.92 6.60 -10.95
CA TYR A 138 17.09 7.15 -12.03
C TYR A 138 17.65 6.97 -13.42
N LYS A 139 18.97 6.99 -13.57
CA LYS A 139 19.61 6.89 -14.89
C LYS A 139 19.11 5.69 -15.71
N PRO A 140 19.04 4.48 -15.15
CA PRO A 140 18.51 3.33 -15.88
C PRO A 140 17.04 3.47 -16.29
N ILE A 141 16.24 4.17 -15.48
CA ILE A 141 14.82 4.41 -15.76
C ILE A 141 14.64 5.45 -16.86
N ALA A 142 15.41 6.54 -16.81
CA ALA A 142 15.38 7.60 -17.82
C ALA A 142 15.89 7.14 -19.19
N GLU A 143 16.78 6.16 -19.19
CA GLU A 143 17.34 5.57 -20.40
C GLU A 143 16.46 4.47 -21.01
N GLN A 144 15.46 3.98 -20.30
CA GLN A 144 14.51 3.02 -20.82
C GLN A 144 13.60 3.69 -21.86
N THR A 145 13.60 3.16 -23.06
CA THR A 145 12.78 3.65 -24.17
C THR A 145 11.30 3.30 -24.02
N GLN A 146 10.95 2.40 -23.09
CA GLN A 146 9.57 2.00 -22.80
C GLN A 146 9.19 2.48 -21.38
N PRO A 147 8.00 3.10 -21.22
CA PRO A 147 7.50 3.43 -19.90
C PRO A 147 7.26 2.16 -19.09
N TYR A 148 7.50 2.20 -17.79
CA TYR A 148 7.10 1.13 -16.87
C TYR A 148 5.62 0.80 -17.06
N SER A 149 5.33 -0.48 -17.28
CA SER A 149 3.97 -0.99 -17.35
C SER A 149 3.55 -1.55 -16.00
N TYR A 150 2.24 -1.62 -15.77
CA TYR A 150 1.71 -2.30 -14.57
C TYR A 150 2.09 -3.79 -14.51
N ASP A 151 2.39 -4.42 -15.65
CA ASP A 151 2.78 -5.84 -15.73
C ASP A 151 4.12 -6.12 -15.05
N GLU A 152 5.00 -5.13 -14.89
CA GLU A 152 6.28 -5.29 -14.19
C GLU A 152 6.11 -5.54 -12.69
N PHE A 153 4.94 -5.20 -12.12
CA PHE A 153 4.62 -5.47 -10.72
C PHE A 153 3.82 -6.76 -10.52
N LEU A 154 3.64 -7.55 -11.56
CA LEU A 154 2.99 -8.86 -11.45
C LEU A 154 3.99 -9.93 -11.02
N MET A 155 3.66 -10.61 -9.92
CA MET A 155 4.52 -11.61 -9.32
C MET A 155 4.24 -13.02 -9.87
N PRO A 156 5.27 -13.89 -9.95
CA PRO A 156 5.07 -15.28 -10.34
C PRO A 156 4.30 -16.08 -9.27
N SER A 157 3.71 -17.19 -9.69
CA SER A 157 3.03 -18.12 -8.80
C SER A 157 4.05 -19.03 -8.12
N ASN A 158 4.36 -18.75 -6.85
CA ASN A 158 5.26 -19.57 -6.02
C ASN A 158 4.54 -20.28 -4.87
N GLY A 159 3.25 -20.01 -4.72
CA GLY A 159 2.43 -20.53 -3.63
C GLY A 159 2.53 -19.71 -2.33
N TRP A 160 1.61 -20.01 -1.40
CA TRP A 160 1.55 -19.32 -0.10
C TRP A 160 2.77 -19.58 0.79
N GLY A 161 3.52 -20.63 0.52
CA GLY A 161 4.58 -21.06 1.44
C GLY A 161 4.03 -21.60 2.76
N ARG A 162 4.87 -21.64 3.77
CA ARG A 162 4.51 -22.12 5.11
C ARG A 162 4.11 -20.96 6.01
N ALA A 163 2.94 -21.04 6.60
CA ALA A 163 2.58 -20.15 7.71
C ALA A 163 3.47 -20.47 8.91
N THR A 164 4.26 -19.51 9.33
CA THR A 164 5.14 -19.65 10.50
C THR A 164 4.49 -19.00 11.71
N VAL A 165 4.48 -19.71 12.83
CA VAL A 165 4.07 -19.13 14.11
C VAL A 165 5.28 -18.42 14.71
N VAL A 166 5.18 -17.12 14.90
CA VAL A 166 6.19 -16.38 15.66
C VAL A 166 5.76 -16.45 17.12
N HIS A 167 6.54 -17.18 17.94
CA HIS A 167 6.25 -17.36 19.36
C HIS A 167 6.61 -16.17 20.24
N ASP A 168 7.30 -15.17 19.70
CA ASP A 168 7.64 -13.95 20.42
C ASP A 168 6.45 -12.99 20.41
N THR A 169 5.51 -13.26 21.31
CA THR A 169 4.29 -12.47 21.45
C THR A 169 4.54 -11.05 21.93
N MET A 170 5.67 -10.82 22.63
CA MET A 170 5.98 -9.50 23.19
C MET A 170 6.37 -8.48 22.11
N LYS A 171 6.96 -8.92 21.02
CA LYS A 171 7.41 -8.04 19.93
C LYS A 171 6.26 -7.45 19.10
N TYR A 172 5.11 -8.08 19.14
CA TYR A 172 3.93 -7.74 18.31
C TYR A 172 2.69 -7.49 19.17
N GLU A 173 2.85 -7.23 20.46
CA GLU A 173 1.74 -6.70 21.25
C GLU A 173 1.45 -5.28 20.77
N LEU A 174 0.20 -5.09 20.36
CA LEU A 174 -0.28 -3.77 19.97
C LEU A 174 -0.32 -2.88 21.21
N ASP A 175 0.38 -1.78 21.17
CA ASP A 175 0.17 -0.69 22.11
C ASP A 175 -1.19 -0.04 21.77
N ASP A 176 -2.10 0.01 22.71
CA ASP A 176 -3.43 0.58 22.49
C ASP A 176 -3.36 2.05 22.08
N ASP A 177 -2.40 2.81 22.60
CA ASP A 177 -2.17 4.21 22.23
C ASP A 177 -1.74 4.34 20.76
N ASP A 178 -0.87 3.44 20.27
CA ASP A 178 -0.43 3.42 18.89
C ASP A 178 -1.57 3.00 17.95
N VAL A 179 -2.34 2.00 18.34
CA VAL A 179 -3.54 1.57 17.61
C VAL A 179 -4.56 2.70 17.51
N ASP A 180 -4.84 3.37 18.61
CA ASP A 180 -5.81 4.48 18.64
C ASP A 180 -5.34 5.66 17.78
N TYR A 181 -4.06 5.98 17.81
CA TYR A 181 -3.46 6.98 16.95
C TYR A 181 -3.62 6.61 15.47
N ASN A 182 -3.29 5.40 15.08
CA ASN A 182 -3.40 4.93 13.70
C ASN A 182 -4.85 4.87 13.22
N MET A 183 -5.78 4.44 14.07
CA MET A 183 -7.21 4.46 13.75
C MET A 183 -7.76 5.88 13.59
N ALA A 184 -7.30 6.82 14.42
CA ALA A 184 -7.66 8.23 14.29
C ALA A 184 -7.13 8.80 12.97
N LEU A 185 -5.93 8.41 12.55
CA LEU A 185 -5.34 8.83 11.28
C LEU A 185 -6.11 8.28 10.08
N TYR A 186 -6.52 6.99 10.11
CA TYR A 186 -7.44 6.44 9.09
C TYR A 186 -8.73 7.24 9.00
N LYS A 187 -9.36 7.52 10.14
CA LYS A 187 -10.59 8.31 10.20
C LYS A 187 -10.40 9.70 9.59
N PHE A 188 -9.30 10.36 9.91
CA PHE A 188 -8.98 11.69 9.39
C PHE A 188 -8.79 11.67 7.87
N VAL A 189 -8.00 10.73 7.34
CA VAL A 189 -7.75 10.58 5.91
C VAL A 189 -9.05 10.26 5.16
N ILE A 190 -9.84 9.32 5.66
CA ILE A 190 -11.11 8.94 5.05
C ILE A 190 -12.07 10.13 5.00
N ASN A 191 -12.24 10.85 6.11
CA ASN A 191 -13.13 12.00 6.14
C ASN A 191 -12.67 13.11 5.20
N SER A 192 -11.37 13.36 5.10
CA SER A 192 -10.81 14.35 4.16
C SER A 192 -11.11 14.01 2.70
N LEU A 193 -11.08 12.72 2.34
CA LEU A 193 -11.46 12.23 1.02
C LEU A 193 -12.97 12.37 0.77
N VAL A 194 -13.78 11.94 1.73
CA VAL A 194 -15.25 12.00 1.64
C VAL A 194 -15.75 13.44 1.52
N GLU A 195 -15.16 14.37 2.24
CA GLU A 195 -15.46 15.81 2.15
C GLU A 195 -15.19 16.38 0.75
N LYS A 196 -14.31 15.76 -0.02
CA LYS A 196 -14.06 16.08 -1.44
C LYS A 196 -14.95 15.30 -2.41
N GLY A 197 -15.93 14.56 -1.92
CA GLY A 197 -16.84 13.75 -2.74
C GLY A 197 -16.23 12.43 -3.22
N VAL A 198 -15.12 12.00 -2.64
CA VAL A 198 -14.45 10.74 -3.00
C VAL A 198 -15.02 9.61 -2.13
N GLN A 199 -15.42 8.53 -2.77
CA GLN A 199 -15.84 7.31 -2.08
C GLN A 199 -14.64 6.48 -1.69
N VAL A 200 -14.55 6.11 -0.43
CA VAL A 200 -13.40 5.36 0.10
C VAL A 200 -13.74 3.88 0.26
N ILE A 201 -12.83 3.04 -0.21
CA ILE A 201 -12.86 1.59 -0.04
C ILE A 201 -11.66 1.20 0.82
N LEU A 202 -11.91 0.48 1.92
CA LEU A 202 -10.87 -0.15 2.71
C LEU A 202 -10.69 -1.58 2.25
N VAL A 203 -9.55 -1.90 1.66
CA VAL A 203 -9.22 -3.26 1.23
C VAL A 203 -8.36 -3.96 2.28
N VAL A 204 -8.79 -5.16 2.67
CA VAL A 204 -8.00 -6.07 3.53
C VAL A 204 -7.45 -7.18 2.64
N PRO A 205 -6.16 -7.13 2.26
CA PRO A 205 -5.60 -8.09 1.34
C PRO A 205 -5.56 -9.51 1.92
N PRO A 206 -5.69 -10.54 1.08
CA PRO A 206 -5.55 -11.92 1.54
C PRO A 206 -4.11 -12.22 1.92
N GLN A 207 -3.94 -13.10 2.90
CA GLN A 207 -2.67 -13.69 3.30
C GLN A 207 -2.78 -15.20 3.37
N ASN A 208 -1.68 -15.90 3.60
CA ASN A 208 -1.65 -17.36 3.70
C ASN A 208 -2.77 -17.87 4.63
N PRO A 209 -3.71 -18.68 4.14
CA PRO A 209 -4.85 -19.18 4.93
C PRO A 209 -4.40 -20.05 6.11
N GLY A 210 -3.17 -20.56 6.10
CA GLY A 210 -2.60 -21.31 7.19
C GLY A 210 -2.54 -20.55 8.52
N TYR A 211 -2.47 -19.21 8.48
CA TYR A 211 -2.49 -18.40 9.70
C TYR A 211 -3.78 -18.52 10.49
N ALA A 212 -4.91 -18.85 9.86
CA ALA A 212 -6.16 -19.12 10.54
C ALA A 212 -6.07 -20.23 11.60
N LYS A 213 -5.09 -21.13 11.48
CA LYS A 213 -4.84 -22.24 12.40
C LYS A 213 -3.81 -21.94 13.48
N THR A 214 -3.18 -20.77 13.45
CA THR A 214 -2.06 -20.42 14.33
C THR A 214 -2.43 -19.45 15.44
N GLY A 215 -3.64 -18.90 15.45
CA GLY A 215 -4.01 -17.81 16.33
C GLY A 215 -3.49 -16.43 15.91
N ALA A 216 -2.62 -16.37 14.90
CA ALA A 216 -2.15 -15.14 14.28
C ALA A 216 -3.09 -14.69 13.16
N PHE A 217 -3.10 -13.38 12.87
CA PHE A 217 -3.80 -12.84 11.71
C PHE A 217 -2.98 -13.03 10.43
N GLY A 218 -1.68 -12.85 10.49
CA GLY A 218 -0.81 -12.92 9.33
C GLY A 218 0.67 -13.02 9.69
N ILE A 219 1.53 -12.74 8.73
CA ILE A 219 2.99 -12.93 8.82
C ILE A 219 3.65 -12.15 9.97
N TYR A 220 3.09 -11.01 10.35
CA TYR A 220 3.63 -10.19 11.43
C TYR A 220 3.13 -10.59 12.82
N ALA A 221 2.61 -11.80 12.96
CA ALA A 221 2.18 -12.43 14.21
C ALA A 221 1.14 -11.64 15.03
N GLY A 222 0.45 -10.69 14.38
CA GLY A 222 -0.68 -10.01 15.00
C GLY A 222 -1.71 -11.01 15.50
N ARG A 223 -2.21 -10.82 16.73
CA ARG A 223 -3.22 -11.72 17.31
C ARG A 223 -4.53 -11.62 16.54
N ARG A 224 -5.10 -12.77 16.25
CA ARG A 224 -6.39 -12.86 15.56
C ARG A 224 -7.49 -12.07 16.26
N SER A 225 -7.57 -12.12 17.59
CA SER A 225 -8.56 -11.38 18.38
C SER A 225 -8.43 -9.86 18.21
N HIS A 226 -7.20 -9.34 18.16
CA HIS A 226 -6.96 -7.92 17.89
C HIS A 226 -7.35 -7.54 16.46
N ALA A 227 -7.02 -8.38 15.50
CA ALA A 227 -7.43 -8.15 14.11
C ALA A 227 -8.96 -8.10 13.95
N GLU A 228 -9.67 -9.01 14.61
CA GLU A 228 -11.14 -9.02 14.63
C GLU A 228 -11.74 -7.73 15.21
N GLU A 229 -11.15 -7.22 16.28
CA GLU A 229 -11.58 -5.96 16.89
C GLU A 229 -11.26 -4.76 15.97
N LEU A 230 -10.06 -4.72 15.39
CA LEU A 230 -9.68 -3.67 14.47
C LEU A 230 -10.56 -3.64 13.22
N LEU A 231 -10.91 -4.79 12.67
CA LEU A 231 -11.85 -4.87 11.54
C LEU A 231 -13.25 -4.38 11.91
N LYS A 232 -13.73 -4.67 13.13
CA LYS A 232 -14.98 -4.11 13.65
C LYS A 232 -14.93 -2.59 13.81
N ARG A 233 -13.80 -2.05 14.24
CA ARG A 233 -13.56 -0.60 14.32
C ARG A 233 -13.53 0.02 12.92
N ALA A 234 -12.80 -0.60 11.99
CA ALA A 234 -12.71 -0.14 10.61
C ALA A 234 -14.07 -0.12 9.90
N ALA A 235 -14.94 -1.09 10.16
CA ALA A 235 -16.30 -1.15 9.62
C ALA A 235 -17.22 0.01 10.08
N LYS A 236 -16.83 0.76 11.10
CA LYS A 236 -17.55 1.96 11.58
C LYS A 236 -17.05 3.25 10.93
N LEU A 237 -15.96 3.19 10.16
CA LEU A 237 -15.44 4.33 9.42
C LEU A 237 -16.33 4.61 8.20
N ASN A 238 -16.27 5.83 7.70
CA ASN A 238 -17.03 6.25 6.54
C ASN A 238 -16.41 5.73 5.23
N ALA A 239 -16.32 4.40 5.10
CA ALA A 239 -15.73 3.70 3.98
C ALA A 239 -16.43 2.36 3.74
N VAL A 240 -16.35 1.87 2.52
CA VAL A 240 -16.81 0.52 2.16
C VAL A 240 -15.70 -0.48 2.49
N MET A 241 -16.02 -1.54 3.22
CA MET A 241 -15.08 -2.62 3.50
C MET A 241 -15.04 -3.64 2.36
N MET A 242 -13.85 -3.88 1.82
CA MET A 242 -13.55 -4.98 0.91
C MET A 242 -12.61 -5.96 1.61
N ASP A 243 -13.17 -6.83 2.45
CA ASP A 243 -12.40 -7.84 3.19
C ASP A 243 -12.16 -9.08 2.33
N GLU A 244 -11.01 -9.13 1.70
CA GLU A 244 -10.55 -10.28 0.91
C GLU A 244 -9.69 -11.26 1.73
N ASN A 245 -9.37 -10.90 2.98
CA ASN A 245 -8.67 -11.79 3.92
C ASN A 245 -9.62 -12.80 4.57
N LYS A 246 -10.82 -12.34 5.00
CA LYS A 246 -11.85 -13.17 5.65
C LYS A 246 -11.29 -14.01 6.80
N MET A 247 -10.33 -13.47 7.55
CA MET A 247 -9.63 -14.19 8.61
C MET A 247 -9.02 -15.52 8.16
N GLY A 248 -8.48 -15.55 6.94
CA GLY A 248 -7.90 -16.73 6.29
C GLY A 248 -8.91 -17.69 5.64
N LYS A 249 -10.21 -17.36 5.64
CA LYS A 249 -11.26 -18.18 4.99
C LYS A 249 -11.59 -17.70 3.56
N HIS A 250 -10.61 -17.14 2.90
CA HIS A 250 -10.73 -16.68 1.52
C HIS A 250 -10.53 -17.82 0.51
N ASP A 251 -10.86 -17.55 -0.74
CA ASP A 251 -10.79 -18.50 -1.85
C ASP A 251 -9.55 -18.31 -2.76
N TYR A 252 -8.58 -17.50 -2.32
CA TYR A 252 -7.31 -17.40 -3.03
C TYR A 252 -6.49 -18.67 -2.84
N THR A 253 -6.31 -19.41 -3.93
CA THR A 253 -5.59 -20.69 -3.96
C THR A 253 -4.07 -20.48 -3.87
N SER A 254 -3.33 -21.57 -3.70
CA SER A 254 -1.87 -21.50 -3.65
C SER A 254 -1.26 -20.99 -4.96
N SER A 255 -1.85 -21.26 -6.12
CA SER A 255 -1.41 -20.71 -7.40
C SER A 255 -1.60 -19.20 -7.53
N MET A 256 -2.48 -18.63 -6.72
CA MET A 256 -2.75 -17.20 -6.65
C MET A 256 -1.82 -16.42 -5.71
N ALA A 257 -0.79 -17.10 -5.17
CA ALA A 257 0.15 -16.52 -4.22
C ALA A 257 1.58 -16.54 -4.74
N TYR A 258 2.30 -15.48 -4.41
CA TYR A 258 3.75 -15.39 -4.57
C TYR A 258 4.48 -15.85 -3.32
N ASN A 259 3.99 -15.47 -2.15
CA ASN A 259 4.49 -15.86 -0.84
C ASN A 259 3.38 -15.76 0.21
N THR A 260 3.75 -15.71 1.50
CA THR A 260 2.82 -15.74 2.63
C THR A 260 1.82 -14.58 2.67
N ASP A 261 2.12 -13.44 2.06
CA ASP A 261 1.30 -12.23 2.13
C ASP A 261 1.21 -11.42 0.83
N HIS A 262 1.76 -11.94 -0.27
CA HIS A 262 1.67 -11.30 -1.57
C HIS A 262 1.02 -12.21 -2.60
N LEU A 263 0.18 -11.62 -3.44
CA LEU A 263 -0.49 -12.30 -4.53
C LEU A 263 0.44 -12.47 -5.74
N SER A 264 0.23 -13.56 -6.49
CA SER A 264 0.78 -13.75 -7.82
C SER A 264 -0.06 -12.99 -8.85
N ARG A 265 0.36 -13.04 -10.13
CA ARG A 265 -0.43 -12.50 -11.27
C ARG A 265 -1.89 -12.97 -11.23
N GLU A 266 -2.12 -14.26 -10.99
CA GLU A 266 -3.48 -14.82 -10.96
C GLU A 266 -4.29 -14.28 -9.78
N GLY A 267 -3.66 -14.15 -8.61
CA GLY A 267 -4.29 -13.57 -7.44
C GLY A 267 -4.56 -12.07 -7.62
N ALA A 268 -3.63 -11.33 -8.20
CA ALA A 268 -3.81 -9.93 -8.52
C ALA A 268 -4.95 -9.71 -9.52
N LYS A 269 -5.07 -10.59 -10.51
CA LYS A 269 -6.20 -10.56 -11.45
C LYS A 269 -7.53 -10.73 -10.71
N GLN A 270 -7.68 -11.74 -9.86
CA GLN A 270 -8.90 -11.98 -9.09
C GLN A 270 -9.26 -10.79 -8.18
N LEU A 271 -8.29 -10.26 -7.45
CA LEU A 271 -8.52 -9.11 -6.56
C LEU A 271 -8.92 -7.87 -7.35
N SER A 272 -8.24 -7.61 -8.45
CA SER A 272 -8.51 -6.44 -9.30
C SER A 272 -9.87 -6.52 -9.99
N GLU A 273 -10.27 -7.68 -10.51
CA GLU A 273 -11.58 -7.90 -11.12
C GLU A 273 -12.72 -7.78 -10.10
N ARG A 274 -12.50 -8.19 -8.84
CA ARG A 274 -13.45 -7.99 -7.75
C ARG A 274 -13.58 -6.52 -7.38
N LEU A 275 -12.46 -5.80 -7.36
CA LEU A 275 -12.47 -4.35 -7.13
C LEU A 275 -13.18 -3.63 -8.28
N ASP A 276 -12.95 -4.03 -9.52
CA ASP A 276 -13.65 -3.49 -10.70
C ASP A 276 -15.16 -3.67 -10.60
N SER A 277 -15.60 -4.85 -10.20
CA SER A 277 -17.02 -5.15 -9.94
C SER A 277 -17.58 -4.26 -8.82
N LEU A 278 -16.82 -4.05 -7.76
CA LEU A 278 -17.23 -3.18 -6.67
C LEU A 278 -17.38 -1.72 -7.12
N PHE A 279 -16.46 -1.21 -7.93
CA PHE A 279 -16.58 0.13 -8.51
C PHE A 279 -17.87 0.30 -9.30
N VAL A 280 -18.23 -0.70 -10.12
CA VAL A 280 -19.49 -0.70 -10.88
C VAL A 280 -20.71 -0.70 -9.95
N ASP A 281 -20.69 -1.52 -8.90
CA ASP A 281 -21.82 -1.63 -7.97
C ASP A 281 -22.04 -0.34 -7.16
N LEU A 282 -20.96 0.33 -6.79
CA LEU A 282 -21.03 1.58 -6.03
C LEU A 282 -21.48 2.79 -6.85
N GLN A 283 -21.59 2.68 -8.17
CA GLN A 283 -22.05 3.73 -9.06
C GLN A 283 -23.52 3.56 -9.48
N LYS A 284 -24.17 2.47 -9.07
CA LYS A 284 -25.62 2.23 -9.29
C LYS A 284 -26.48 2.97 -8.28
#